data_0e95ac4cce13a13861a0c2defaeaf3da
#
_entry.id   0e95ac4cce13a13861a0c2defaeaf3da
#
_cell.length_a   1.000
_cell.length_b   1.000
_cell.length_c   1.000
_cell.angle_alpha   90.00
_cell.angle_beta   90.00
_cell.angle_gamma   90.00
#
_symmetry.space_group_name_H-M   'P 1'
#
loop_
_entity.id
_entity.type
_entity.pdbx_description
1 polymer ?
#
loop_
_entity_poly.entity_id
_entity_poly.type
_entity_poly.pdbx_seq_one_letter_code
_entity_poly.pdbx_strand_id
1 'polypeptide(L)'
;IIKRANENKEDIDTLTGRFITAMHEDADKLGVLPPDQEPRATRYMAEIIRMIETLIVRGFAYAAPNHDVYYHVRRFPHYGQLSGKSIDDLRVGARVEADESKDDPLDFVLWKAAKPG
;
A
#
# COMPACT_ATOMS: atom_id res chain seq x y z
N ILE A 1 3.06 -6.04 -14.40
CA ILE A 1 3.64 -4.87 -15.12
C ILE A 1 4.96 -5.30 -15.75
N ILE A 2 5.98 -5.74 -15.00
CA ILE A 2 7.33 -6.13 -15.51
C ILE A 2 7.23 -7.13 -16.65
N LYS A 3 6.49 -8.25 -16.47
CA LYS A 3 6.29 -9.26 -17.52
C LYS A 3 5.74 -8.63 -18.80
N ARG A 4 4.73 -7.76 -18.69
CA ARG A 4 4.11 -7.09 -19.85
C ARG A 4 5.08 -6.13 -20.56
N ALA A 5 5.86 -5.36 -19.81
CA ALA A 5 6.87 -4.48 -20.40
C ALA A 5 7.92 -5.28 -21.19
N ASN A 6 8.39 -6.39 -20.61
CA ASN A 6 9.33 -7.28 -21.28
C ASN A 6 8.74 -7.92 -22.57
N GLU A 7 7.49 -8.38 -22.51
CA GLU A 7 6.77 -8.92 -23.69
C GLU A 7 6.64 -7.89 -24.80
N ASN A 8 6.36 -6.63 -24.45
CA ASN A 8 6.22 -5.53 -25.38
C ASN A 8 7.58 -4.92 -25.82
N LYS A 9 8.69 -5.34 -25.22
CA LYS A 9 10.04 -4.76 -25.44
C LYS A 9 10.09 -3.25 -25.20
N GLU A 10 9.39 -2.79 -24.16
CA GLU A 10 9.36 -1.40 -23.70
C GLU A 10 9.75 -1.32 -22.22
N ASP A 11 10.21 -0.14 -21.77
CA ASP A 11 10.48 0.10 -20.35
C ASP A 11 9.18 0.25 -19.56
N ILE A 12 9.29 0.06 -18.22
CA ILE A 12 8.14 0.08 -17.31
C ILE A 12 7.49 1.47 -17.26
N ASP A 13 8.28 2.55 -17.32
CA ASP A 13 7.76 3.91 -17.25
C ASP A 13 6.96 4.27 -18.51
N THR A 14 7.42 3.85 -19.68
CA THR A 14 6.69 3.97 -20.95
C THR A 14 5.35 3.22 -20.89
N LEU A 15 5.38 1.95 -20.47
CA LEU A 15 4.17 1.14 -20.35
C LEU A 15 3.16 1.78 -19.39
N THR A 16 3.60 2.11 -18.17
CA THR A 16 2.71 2.66 -17.14
C THR A 16 2.22 4.06 -17.49
N GLY A 17 3.08 4.90 -18.08
CA GLY A 17 2.70 6.24 -18.54
C GLY A 17 1.55 6.22 -19.53
N ARG A 18 1.58 5.30 -20.51
CA ARG A 18 0.50 5.12 -21.48
C ARG A 18 -0.83 4.74 -20.83
N PHE A 19 -0.81 3.83 -19.86
CA PHE A 19 -2.04 3.44 -19.14
C PHE A 19 -2.56 4.53 -18.22
N ILE A 20 -1.69 5.33 -17.61
CA ILE A 20 -2.09 6.49 -16.80
C ILE A 20 -2.80 7.52 -17.71
N THR A 21 -2.25 7.81 -18.89
CA THR A 21 -2.89 8.71 -19.86
C THR A 21 -4.27 8.19 -20.27
N ALA A 22 -4.37 6.91 -20.64
CA ALA A 22 -5.66 6.31 -21.01
C ALA A 22 -6.67 6.36 -19.85
N MET A 23 -6.24 6.12 -18.61
CA MET A 23 -7.10 6.24 -17.42
C MET A 23 -7.64 7.68 -17.25
N HIS A 24 -6.79 8.69 -17.44
CA HIS A 24 -7.21 10.10 -17.34
C HIS A 24 -8.21 10.47 -18.45
N GLU A 25 -7.96 10.00 -19.69
CA GLU A 25 -8.89 10.24 -20.80
C GLU A 25 -10.25 9.60 -20.56
N ASP A 26 -10.29 8.40 -19.98
CA ASP A 26 -11.54 7.71 -19.67
C ASP A 26 -12.27 8.38 -18.50
N ALA A 27 -11.55 8.80 -17.47
CA ALA A 27 -12.09 9.54 -16.34
C ALA A 27 -12.70 10.89 -16.78
N ASP A 28 -12.00 11.61 -17.66
CA ASP A 28 -12.48 12.89 -18.22
C ASP A 28 -13.78 12.71 -19.01
N LYS A 29 -13.87 11.69 -19.87
CA LYS A 29 -15.09 11.34 -20.61
C LYS A 29 -16.28 11.02 -19.70
N LEU A 30 -16.01 10.49 -18.50
CA LEU A 30 -17.04 10.21 -17.48
C LEU A 30 -17.36 11.42 -16.60
N GLY A 31 -16.70 12.55 -16.80
CA GLY A 31 -16.89 13.77 -16.00
C GLY A 31 -16.32 13.66 -14.58
N VAL A 32 -15.36 12.76 -14.34
CA VAL A 32 -14.69 12.62 -13.05
C VAL A 32 -13.71 13.78 -12.87
N LEU A 33 -13.83 14.52 -11.78
CA LEU A 33 -12.91 15.60 -11.44
C LEU A 33 -11.52 15.03 -11.15
N PRO A 34 -10.44 15.63 -11.71
CA PRO A 34 -9.09 15.21 -11.40
C PRO A 34 -8.76 15.47 -9.92
N PRO A 35 -7.93 14.61 -9.27
CA PRO A 35 -7.45 14.86 -7.93
C PRO A 35 -6.46 16.04 -7.92
N ASP A 36 -6.40 16.80 -6.81
CA ASP A 36 -5.42 17.89 -6.64
C ASP A 36 -3.97 17.37 -6.64
N GLN A 37 -3.77 16.14 -6.17
CA GLN A 37 -2.48 15.45 -6.17
C GLN A 37 -2.67 13.98 -6.54
N GLU A 38 -1.79 13.48 -7.40
CA GLU A 38 -1.77 12.09 -7.83
C GLU A 38 -0.35 11.50 -7.63
N PRO A 39 -0.01 11.10 -6.39
CA PRO A 39 1.32 10.63 -6.06
C PRO A 39 1.60 9.27 -6.70
N ARG A 40 2.73 9.16 -7.40
CA ARG A 40 3.25 7.88 -7.91
C ARG A 40 4.18 7.27 -6.87
N ALA A 41 3.92 6.04 -6.43
CA ALA A 41 4.67 5.38 -5.37
C ALA A 41 6.20 5.42 -5.61
N THR A 42 6.64 5.16 -6.83
CA THR A 42 8.07 5.17 -7.20
C THR A 42 8.75 6.54 -7.08
N ARG A 43 7.98 7.62 -7.09
CA ARG A 43 8.47 9.01 -6.96
C ARG A 43 8.26 9.59 -5.56
N TYR A 44 7.53 8.87 -4.69
CA TYR A 44 7.15 9.30 -3.34
C TYR A 44 7.79 8.45 -2.26
N MET A 45 8.90 7.74 -2.56
CA MET A 45 9.55 6.84 -1.61
C MET A 45 10.01 7.55 -0.34
N ALA A 46 10.55 8.76 -0.44
CA ALA A 46 10.99 9.53 0.72
C ALA A 46 9.81 9.93 1.63
N GLU A 47 8.68 10.30 1.06
CA GLU A 47 7.45 10.65 1.78
C GLU A 47 6.85 9.42 2.47
N ILE A 48 6.84 8.27 1.77
CA ILE A 48 6.37 6.98 2.32
C ILE A 48 7.24 6.59 3.53
N ILE A 49 8.56 6.64 3.40
CA ILE A 49 9.48 6.31 4.49
C ILE A 49 9.24 7.22 5.70
N ARG A 50 9.18 8.54 5.50
CA ARG A 50 8.91 9.50 6.59
C ARG A 50 7.58 9.26 7.28
N MET A 51 6.54 8.89 6.53
CA MET A 51 5.25 8.53 7.11
C MET A 51 5.37 7.30 8.00
N ILE A 52 6.03 6.25 7.53
CA ILE A 52 6.23 5.00 8.29
C ILE A 52 7.05 5.27 9.56
N GLU A 53 8.15 6.02 9.47
CA GLU A 53 8.96 6.42 10.63
C GLU A 53 8.12 7.19 11.66
N THR A 54 7.26 8.09 11.20
CA THR A 54 6.33 8.82 12.06
C THR A 54 5.35 7.88 12.77
N LEU A 55 4.83 6.88 12.08
CA LEU A 55 3.92 5.87 12.65
C LEU A 55 4.65 5.02 13.70
N ILE A 56 5.89 4.63 13.45
CA ILE A 56 6.72 3.89 14.42
C ILE A 56 6.95 4.74 15.68
N VAL A 57 7.41 5.98 15.53
CA VAL A 57 7.65 6.90 16.66
C VAL A 57 6.38 7.12 17.50
N ARG A 58 5.21 7.17 16.85
CA ARG A 58 3.91 7.32 17.53
C ARG A 58 3.35 6.01 18.07
N GLY A 59 4.01 4.88 17.87
CA GLY A 59 3.57 3.56 18.33
C GLY A 59 2.42 2.93 17.53
N PHE A 60 2.14 3.43 16.32
CA PHE A 60 1.14 2.86 15.43
C PHE A 60 1.71 1.87 14.41
N ALA A 61 3.03 1.72 14.38
CA ALA A 61 3.71 0.72 13.56
C ALA A 61 4.91 0.14 14.32
N TYR A 62 5.36 -1.03 13.91
CA TYR A 62 6.50 -1.72 14.50
C TYR A 62 7.29 -2.51 13.45
N ALA A 63 8.59 -2.69 13.69
CA ALA A 63 9.45 -3.55 12.91
C ALA A 63 9.40 -4.98 13.50
N ALA A 64 9.10 -5.97 12.66
CA ALA A 64 9.02 -7.37 13.05
C ALA A 64 10.38 -8.09 12.87
N PRO A 65 10.57 -9.30 13.46
CA PRO A 65 11.80 -10.07 13.33
C PRO A 65 12.18 -10.43 11.89
N ASN A 66 11.22 -10.51 10.98
CA ASN A 66 11.42 -10.74 9.54
C ASN A 66 11.87 -9.46 8.79
N HIS A 67 12.13 -8.36 9.51
CA HIS A 67 12.48 -7.04 8.99
C HIS A 67 11.37 -6.33 8.18
N ASP A 68 10.16 -6.86 8.18
CA ASP A 68 8.98 -6.14 7.67
C ASP A 68 8.52 -5.10 8.70
N VAL A 69 7.84 -4.06 8.24
CA VAL A 69 7.19 -3.09 9.12
C VAL A 69 5.69 -3.25 9.01
N TYR A 70 5.02 -3.43 10.14
CA TYR A 70 3.57 -3.61 10.22
C TYR A 70 2.88 -2.44 10.89
N TYR A 71 1.64 -2.16 10.45
CA TYR A 71 0.73 -1.23 11.13
C TYR A 71 0.01 -1.95 12.25
N HIS A 72 -0.01 -1.33 13.44
CA HIS A 72 -0.63 -1.87 14.63
C HIS A 72 -2.12 -1.47 14.70
N VAL A 73 -2.99 -2.28 14.08
CA VAL A 73 -4.41 -1.95 13.86
C VAL A 73 -5.15 -1.61 15.14
N ARG A 74 -4.99 -2.41 16.20
CA ARG A 74 -5.69 -2.19 17.48
C ARG A 74 -5.23 -0.96 18.26
N ARG A 75 -4.08 -0.37 17.90
CA ARG A 75 -3.62 0.89 18.49
C ARG A 75 -4.37 2.11 17.96
N PHE A 76 -5.09 1.98 16.83
CA PHE A 76 -5.89 3.06 16.28
C PHE A 76 -7.38 2.85 16.60
N PRO A 77 -7.95 3.57 17.61
CA PRO A 77 -9.31 3.32 18.11
C PRO A 77 -10.41 3.48 17.06
N HIS A 78 -10.16 4.27 16.02
CA HIS A 78 -11.12 4.57 14.94
C HIS A 78 -10.91 3.73 13.68
N TYR A 79 -10.09 2.65 13.76
CA TYR A 79 -9.89 1.77 12.62
C TYR A 79 -11.21 1.09 12.21
N GLY A 80 -11.50 1.13 10.92
CA GLY A 80 -12.75 0.60 10.37
C GLY A 80 -13.89 1.61 10.28
N GLN A 81 -13.81 2.78 10.93
CA GLN A 81 -14.87 3.80 10.93
C GLN A 81 -15.25 4.23 9.51
N LEU A 82 -14.26 4.46 8.63
CA LEU A 82 -14.52 4.86 7.23
C LEU A 82 -15.25 3.78 6.44
N SER A 83 -14.91 2.51 6.66
CA SER A 83 -15.53 1.36 5.98
C SER A 83 -16.83 0.90 6.62
N GLY A 84 -17.21 1.44 7.78
CA GLY A 84 -18.38 1.00 8.56
C GLY A 84 -18.23 -0.39 9.16
N LYS A 85 -17.01 -0.94 9.25
CA LYS A 85 -16.74 -2.27 9.81
C LYS A 85 -16.17 -2.15 11.21
N SER A 86 -16.64 -3.00 12.11
CA SER A 86 -15.98 -3.18 13.40
C SER A 86 -14.70 -4.01 13.25
N ILE A 87 -13.76 -3.83 14.18
CA ILE A 87 -12.53 -4.64 14.21
C ILE A 87 -12.86 -6.13 14.35
N ASP A 88 -13.88 -6.47 15.11
CA ASP A 88 -14.31 -7.86 15.36
C ASP A 88 -14.91 -8.52 14.12
N ASP A 89 -15.46 -7.72 13.18
CA ASP A 89 -15.98 -8.20 11.91
C ASP A 89 -14.90 -8.43 10.85
N LEU A 90 -13.68 -7.95 11.09
CA LEU A 90 -12.57 -8.12 10.18
C LEU A 90 -12.03 -9.55 10.28
N ARG A 91 -12.42 -10.40 9.35
CA ARG A 91 -11.93 -11.77 9.29
C ARG A 91 -10.46 -11.80 8.90
N VAL A 92 -9.67 -12.36 9.78
CA VAL A 92 -8.26 -12.66 9.53
C VAL A 92 -8.16 -13.68 8.39
N GLY A 93 -7.29 -13.43 7.42
CA GLY A 93 -6.90 -14.44 6.44
C GLY A 93 -7.75 -14.57 5.18
N ALA A 94 -8.67 -13.63 4.92
CA ALA A 94 -9.45 -13.70 3.67
C ALA A 94 -8.61 -13.61 2.37
N ARG A 95 -7.35 -13.15 2.43
CA ARG A 95 -6.46 -12.99 1.28
C ARG A 95 -5.00 -13.39 1.48
N VAL A 96 -4.54 -13.57 2.70
CA VAL A 96 -3.13 -13.87 3.01
C VAL A 96 -3.10 -14.86 4.18
N GLU A 97 -2.26 -15.89 4.09
CA GLU A 97 -1.97 -16.80 5.21
C GLU A 97 -1.50 -16.01 6.43
N ALA A 98 -1.88 -16.49 7.62
CA ALA A 98 -1.47 -15.86 8.86
C ALA A 98 0.07 -15.87 8.96
N ASP A 99 0.67 -14.67 8.98
CA ASP A 99 2.10 -14.51 9.14
C ASP A 99 2.42 -14.49 10.64
N GLU A 100 3.16 -15.49 11.11
CA GLU A 100 3.54 -15.63 12.53
C GLU A 100 4.45 -14.51 13.04
N SER A 101 4.99 -13.68 12.15
CA SER A 101 5.81 -12.52 12.52
C SER A 101 5.02 -11.30 12.99
N LYS A 102 3.68 -11.34 12.92
CA LYS A 102 2.80 -10.26 13.36
C LYS A 102 2.47 -10.35 14.84
N ASP A 103 2.41 -9.21 15.52
CA ASP A 103 1.93 -9.11 16.90
C ASP A 103 0.42 -9.41 17.00
N ASP A 104 -0.35 -8.99 15.98
CA ASP A 104 -1.80 -9.26 15.87
C ASP A 104 -2.13 -9.69 14.42
N PRO A 105 -2.99 -10.70 14.25
CA PRO A 105 -3.40 -11.16 12.92
C PRO A 105 -4.05 -10.08 12.05
N LEU A 106 -4.62 -9.04 12.65
CA LEU A 106 -5.22 -7.91 11.94
C LEU A 106 -4.17 -6.92 11.40
N ASP A 107 -2.95 -6.97 11.93
CA ASP A 107 -1.89 -6.06 11.50
C ASP A 107 -1.54 -6.31 10.03
N PHE A 108 -1.23 -5.25 9.32
CA PHE A 108 -0.90 -5.34 7.90
C PHE A 108 0.44 -4.68 7.60
N VAL A 109 1.11 -5.17 6.57
CA VAL A 109 2.43 -4.71 6.19
C VAL A 109 2.37 -3.31 5.57
N LEU A 110 3.23 -2.42 6.08
CA LEU A 110 3.51 -1.09 5.53
C LEU A 110 4.75 -1.10 4.64
N TRP A 111 5.75 -1.89 5.01
CA TRP A 111 7.01 -2.01 4.30
C TRP A 111 7.51 -3.44 4.36
N LYS A 112 7.89 -3.99 3.21
CA LYS A 112 8.48 -5.33 3.12
C LYS A 112 9.99 -5.22 3.06
N ALA A 113 10.67 -6.12 3.79
CA ALA A 113 12.10 -6.30 3.68
C ALA A 113 12.49 -6.63 2.23
N ALA A 114 13.65 -6.12 1.80
CA ALA A 114 14.18 -6.47 0.50
C ALA A 114 14.48 -7.97 0.44
N LYS A 115 14.07 -8.61 -0.66
CA LYS A 115 14.46 -10.00 -0.92
C LYS A 115 15.91 -10.03 -1.39
N PRO A 116 16.69 -11.06 -0.99
CA PRO A 116 17.99 -11.26 -1.59
C PRO A 116 17.84 -11.44 -3.11
N GLY A 117 18.56 -10.66 -3.84
CA GLY A 117 18.61 -10.68 -5.20
C GLY A 117 18.67 -10.76 -6.37
#